data_a26b87472caf914ce6e90a245373c6b8
#
_entry.id   a26b87472caf914ce6e90a245373c6b8
#
_cell.length_a   1.000
_cell.length_b   1.000
_cell.length_c   1.000
_cell.angle_alpha   90.00
_cell.angle_beta   90.00
_cell.angle_gamma   90.00
#
_symmetry.space_group_name_H-M   'P 1'
#
loop_
_entity.id
_entity.type
_entity.pdbx_description
1 polymer ?
#
loop_
_entity_poly.entity_id
_entity_poly.type
_entity_poly.pdbx_seq_one_letter_code
_entity_poly.pdbx_strand_id
1 'polypeptide(L)'
;MKKKLTLLLSAYMIFCFMIYQKNVHISKSKVIKTENIERVENTARQISNEIDVKNNNNDNILATLTIDKINLHENIYDINDKRNNVEEHVTILNNSELNNESLIILAAHSGNGKLAYFNRLDELKENDKIRLSINNKELVYKVKKIEEQDKTGKIEIIKSSEEQLILTTCSKNDSSKQLVIYNQKI
;
A
#
# COMPACT_ATOMS: atom_id res chain seq x y z
N MET A 1 31.57 -41.98 69.32
CA MET A 1 30.40 -42.13 68.48
C MET A 1 29.68 -40.81 68.20
N LYS A 2 29.44 -39.91 69.16
CA LYS A 2 28.70 -38.63 69.00
C LYS A 2 29.29 -37.71 67.92
N LYS A 3 30.61 -37.54 67.81
CA LYS A 3 31.27 -36.67 66.83
C LYS A 3 31.06 -37.10 65.35
N LYS A 4 30.95 -38.41 65.07
CA LYS A 4 30.68 -38.94 63.71
C LYS A 4 29.24 -38.70 63.27
N LEU A 5 28.30 -38.77 64.22
CA LEU A 5 26.90 -38.53 63.94
C LEU A 5 26.60 -37.02 63.64
N THR A 6 27.28 -36.12 64.35
CA THR A 6 27.14 -34.65 64.10
C THR A 6 27.70 -34.27 62.73
N LEU A 7 28.81 -34.93 62.30
CA LEU A 7 29.39 -34.67 60.97
C LEU A 7 28.50 -35.16 59.83
N LEU A 8 27.83 -36.30 59.98
CA LEU A 8 26.85 -36.84 59.04
C LEU A 8 25.61 -35.95 58.91
N LEU A 9 25.10 -35.44 60.05
CA LEU A 9 23.97 -34.52 60.05
C LEU A 9 24.29 -33.17 59.36
N SER A 10 25.47 -32.63 59.56
CA SER A 10 25.89 -31.38 58.93
C SER A 10 26.06 -31.57 57.37
N ALA A 11 26.64 -32.69 56.96
CA ALA A 11 26.75 -33.01 55.52
C ALA A 11 25.40 -33.19 54.84
N TYR A 12 24.44 -33.82 55.52
CA TYR A 12 23.07 -33.97 55.03
C TYR A 12 22.36 -32.59 54.89
N MET A 13 22.52 -31.70 55.85
CA MET A 13 21.93 -30.36 55.76
C MET A 13 22.51 -29.52 54.62
N ILE A 14 23.82 -29.62 54.37
CA ILE A 14 24.47 -28.96 53.24
C ILE A 14 23.96 -29.53 51.91
N PHE A 15 23.77 -30.84 51.80
CA PHE A 15 23.24 -31.49 50.62
C PHE A 15 21.81 -31.09 50.34
N CYS A 16 20.93 -31.05 51.35
CA CYS A 16 19.57 -30.57 51.22
C CYS A 16 19.49 -29.09 50.77
N PHE A 17 20.38 -28.26 51.32
CA PHE A 17 20.48 -26.84 50.95
C PHE A 17 20.94 -26.67 49.48
N MET A 18 21.86 -27.48 49.00
CA MET A 18 22.31 -27.48 47.60
C MET A 18 21.18 -27.89 46.66
N ILE A 19 20.40 -28.92 47.00
CA ILE A 19 19.21 -29.32 46.18
C ILE A 19 18.14 -28.22 46.17
N TYR A 20 17.89 -27.59 47.33
CA TYR A 20 16.96 -26.48 47.42
C TYR A 20 17.36 -25.31 46.50
N GLN A 21 18.63 -24.88 46.59
CA GLN A 21 19.17 -23.83 45.71
C GLN A 21 19.04 -24.16 44.24
N LYS A 22 19.33 -25.40 43.84
CA LYS A 22 19.22 -25.88 42.44
C LYS A 22 17.74 -25.80 41.98
N ASN A 23 16.80 -26.22 42.78
CA ASN A 23 15.38 -26.17 42.46
C ASN A 23 14.86 -24.76 42.33
N VAL A 24 15.27 -23.84 43.21
CA VAL A 24 14.93 -22.42 43.12
C VAL A 24 15.48 -21.79 41.87
N HIS A 25 16.71 -22.13 41.48
CA HIS A 25 17.33 -21.61 40.25
C HIS A 25 16.60 -22.09 38.99
N ILE A 26 16.21 -23.36 38.93
CA ILE A 26 15.44 -23.94 37.83
C ILE A 26 14.04 -23.31 37.74
N SER A 27 13.39 -23.07 38.90
CA SER A 27 12.07 -22.42 38.95
C SER A 27 12.14 -20.98 38.43
N LYS A 28 13.12 -20.18 38.85
CA LYS A 28 13.32 -18.81 38.37
C LYS A 28 13.61 -18.76 36.85
N SER A 29 14.43 -19.68 36.32
CA SER A 29 14.72 -19.72 34.88
C SER A 29 13.50 -20.10 34.02
N LYS A 30 12.63 -20.98 34.54
CA LYS A 30 11.35 -21.32 33.86
C LYS A 30 10.39 -20.14 33.83
N VAL A 31 10.24 -19.41 34.94
CA VAL A 31 9.34 -18.24 35.02
C VAL A 31 9.78 -17.15 34.05
N ILE A 32 11.07 -16.82 34.02
CA ILE A 32 11.62 -15.81 33.10
C ILE A 32 11.39 -16.21 31.64
N LYS A 33 11.54 -17.52 31.31
CA LYS A 33 11.32 -18.01 29.95
C LYS A 33 9.85 -17.92 29.54
N THR A 34 8.93 -18.18 30.45
CA THR A 34 7.49 -18.09 30.22
C THR A 34 7.04 -16.64 30.04
N GLU A 35 7.50 -15.73 30.90
CA GLU A 35 7.21 -14.29 30.79
C GLU A 35 7.72 -13.69 29.46
N ASN A 36 8.91 -14.08 29.02
CA ASN A 36 9.46 -13.61 27.74
C ASN A 36 8.68 -14.14 26.53
N ILE A 37 8.19 -15.39 26.57
CA ILE A 37 7.36 -15.95 25.50
C ILE A 37 6.00 -15.23 25.43
N GLU A 38 5.36 -15.03 26.59
CA GLU A 38 4.07 -14.32 26.68
C GLU A 38 4.18 -12.86 26.20
N ARG A 39 5.29 -12.22 26.49
CA ARG A 39 5.57 -10.84 26.05
C ARG A 39 5.79 -10.77 24.53
N VAL A 40 6.49 -11.73 23.93
CA VAL A 40 6.69 -11.82 22.48
C VAL A 40 5.38 -12.14 21.77
N GLU A 41 4.56 -13.06 22.29
CA GLU A 41 3.24 -13.35 21.73
C GLU A 41 2.29 -12.16 21.80
N ASN A 42 2.25 -11.43 22.92
CA ASN A 42 1.42 -10.24 23.07
C ASN A 42 1.89 -9.11 22.15
N THR A 43 3.21 -8.93 21.98
CA THR A 43 3.75 -7.96 21.03
C THR A 43 3.43 -8.36 19.57
N ALA A 44 3.55 -9.65 19.22
CA ALA A 44 3.18 -10.16 17.90
C ALA A 44 1.67 -9.99 17.63
N ARG A 45 0.81 -10.22 18.63
CA ARG A 45 -0.64 -9.98 18.51
C ARG A 45 -0.97 -8.49 18.38
N GLN A 46 -0.27 -7.61 19.08
CA GLN A 46 -0.45 -6.16 18.93
C GLN A 46 -0.02 -5.70 17.53
N ILE A 47 1.11 -6.18 17.03
CA ILE A 47 1.57 -5.87 15.67
C ILE A 47 0.60 -6.42 14.61
N SER A 48 0.09 -7.64 14.77
CA SER A 48 -0.91 -8.19 13.86
C SER A 48 -2.23 -7.42 13.92
N ASN A 49 -2.68 -7.00 15.10
CA ASN A 49 -3.87 -6.17 15.26
C ASN A 49 -3.68 -4.77 14.71
N GLU A 50 -2.49 -4.16 14.82
CA GLU A 50 -2.17 -2.88 14.17
C GLU A 50 -2.09 -3.00 12.65
N ILE A 51 -1.60 -4.12 12.13
CA ILE A 51 -1.60 -4.42 10.69
C ILE A 51 -3.02 -4.67 10.20
N ASP A 52 -3.85 -5.41 10.95
CA ASP A 52 -5.25 -5.66 10.63
C ASP A 52 -6.13 -4.41 10.77
N VAL A 53 -5.85 -3.52 11.73
CA VAL A 53 -6.53 -2.22 11.86
C VAL A 53 -6.11 -1.26 10.74
N LYS A 54 -4.86 -1.32 10.28
CA LYS A 54 -4.41 -0.59 9.08
C LYS A 54 -4.99 -1.17 7.79
N ASN A 55 -5.24 -2.48 7.74
CA ASN A 55 -5.91 -3.13 6.62
C ASN A 55 -7.44 -3.06 6.70
N ASN A 56 -8.05 -2.82 7.88
CA ASN A 56 -9.49 -2.65 8.06
C ASN A 56 -10.00 -1.22 7.84
N ASN A 57 -9.12 -0.24 7.65
CA ASN A 57 -9.42 0.95 6.87
C ASN A 57 -9.29 0.63 5.36
N ASN A 58 -9.85 -0.50 4.94
CA ASN A 58 -10.05 -0.85 3.55
C ASN A 58 -11.09 0.12 2.96
N ASP A 59 -10.68 1.34 2.80
CA ASP A 59 -11.14 2.13 1.68
C ASP A 59 -10.91 1.26 0.46
N ASN A 60 -11.96 0.91 -0.30
CA ASN A 60 -11.90 0.10 -1.52
C ASN A 60 -11.01 0.77 -2.58
N ILE A 61 -9.74 1.03 -2.20
CA ILE A 61 -8.72 1.60 -3.07
C ILE A 61 -8.32 0.51 -4.04
N LEU A 62 -8.63 0.71 -5.30
CA LEU A 62 -8.26 -0.18 -6.39
C LEU A 62 -6.78 -0.01 -6.74
N ALA A 63 -6.34 1.23 -6.83
CA ALA A 63 -4.99 1.59 -7.24
C ALA A 63 -4.56 2.94 -6.65
N THR A 64 -3.27 3.25 -6.75
CA THR A 64 -2.71 4.57 -6.45
C THR A 64 -1.91 5.06 -7.65
N LEU A 65 -2.27 6.24 -8.17
CA LEU A 65 -1.57 6.92 -9.27
C LEU A 65 -0.54 7.89 -8.72
N THR A 66 0.70 7.78 -9.18
CA THR A 66 1.79 8.69 -8.80
C THR A 66 2.47 9.25 -10.04
N ILE A 67 2.55 10.59 -10.12
CA ILE A 67 3.25 11.33 -11.18
C ILE A 67 4.14 12.39 -10.51
N ASP A 68 5.38 12.01 -10.23
CA ASP A 68 6.31 12.84 -9.44
C ASP A 68 6.53 14.23 -10.05
N LYS A 69 6.63 14.31 -11.37
CA LYS A 69 6.90 15.57 -12.08
C LYS A 69 5.88 16.67 -11.78
N ILE A 70 4.65 16.31 -11.51
CA ILE A 70 3.56 17.25 -11.22
C ILE A 70 3.08 17.17 -9.76
N ASN A 71 3.82 16.45 -8.90
CA ASN A 71 3.48 16.19 -7.49
C ASN A 71 2.06 15.62 -7.32
N LEU A 72 1.65 14.72 -8.20
CA LEU A 72 0.37 14.02 -8.09
C LEU A 72 0.58 12.69 -7.37
N HIS A 73 -0.25 12.45 -6.37
CA HIS A 73 -0.34 11.16 -5.66
C HIS A 73 -1.79 10.98 -5.20
N GLU A 74 -2.57 10.16 -5.94
CA GLU A 74 -4.00 10.04 -5.75
C GLU A 74 -4.48 8.60 -5.73
N ASN A 75 -5.44 8.32 -4.86
CA ASN A 75 -6.09 7.04 -4.80
C ASN A 75 -7.18 6.93 -5.88
N ILE A 76 -7.28 5.74 -6.46
CA ILE A 76 -8.29 5.38 -7.45
C ILE A 76 -9.16 4.31 -6.81
N TYR A 77 -10.46 4.49 -6.90
CA TYR A 77 -11.44 3.58 -6.33
C TYR A 77 -12.00 2.63 -7.38
N ASP A 78 -12.54 1.49 -6.92
CA ASP A 78 -13.16 0.51 -7.81
C ASP A 78 -14.27 1.15 -8.66
N ILE A 79 -14.45 0.66 -9.87
CA ILE A 79 -15.41 1.19 -10.85
C ILE A 79 -16.85 1.24 -10.31
N ASN A 80 -17.19 0.35 -9.38
CA ASN A 80 -18.51 0.29 -8.74
C ASN A 80 -18.56 1.03 -7.40
N ASP A 81 -17.45 1.60 -6.93
CA ASP A 81 -17.42 2.40 -5.71
C ASP A 81 -18.02 3.79 -5.98
N LYS A 82 -18.85 4.29 -5.05
CA LYS A 82 -19.44 5.64 -5.15
C LYS A 82 -18.40 6.76 -5.27
N ARG A 83 -17.18 6.51 -4.77
CA ARG A 83 -16.02 7.43 -4.85
C ARG A 83 -15.35 7.41 -6.22
N ASN A 84 -15.66 6.45 -7.09
CA ASN A 84 -15.24 6.48 -8.49
C ASN A 84 -16.09 7.53 -9.25
N ASN A 85 -15.90 8.78 -8.89
CA ASN A 85 -16.67 9.94 -9.35
C ASN A 85 -15.71 11.06 -9.75
N VAL A 86 -15.76 11.48 -10.98
CA VAL A 86 -14.89 12.53 -11.55
C VAL A 86 -15.02 13.88 -10.86
N GLU A 87 -16.17 14.14 -10.24
CA GLU A 87 -16.40 15.40 -9.51
C GLU A 87 -15.56 15.51 -8.23
N GLU A 88 -15.14 14.38 -7.67
CA GLU A 88 -14.46 14.33 -6.37
C GLU A 88 -13.07 13.70 -6.44
N HIS A 89 -12.82 12.81 -7.41
CA HIS A 89 -11.60 11.99 -7.45
C HIS A 89 -11.07 11.77 -8.86
N VAL A 90 -9.87 11.19 -8.94
CA VAL A 90 -9.41 10.55 -10.17
C VAL A 90 -10.24 9.29 -10.39
N THR A 91 -10.94 9.24 -11.53
CA THR A 91 -11.94 8.22 -11.84
C THR A 91 -11.42 7.26 -12.89
N ILE A 92 -11.66 5.97 -12.70
CA ILE A 92 -11.45 4.96 -13.73
C ILE A 92 -12.69 4.86 -14.62
N LEU A 93 -12.47 4.86 -15.93
CA LEU A 93 -13.55 4.79 -16.90
C LEU A 93 -13.93 3.34 -17.25
N ASN A 94 -15.21 3.12 -17.58
CA ASN A 94 -15.80 1.81 -17.87
C ASN A 94 -15.14 1.04 -19.02
N ASN A 95 -14.44 1.74 -19.90
CA ASN A 95 -13.73 1.11 -21.03
C ASN A 95 -12.38 0.53 -20.63
N SER A 96 -12.00 0.62 -19.35
CA SER A 96 -10.77 0.03 -18.84
C SER A 96 -10.85 -1.49 -18.77
N GLU A 97 -9.79 -2.17 -19.19
CA GLU A 97 -9.65 -3.63 -19.16
C GLU A 97 -8.81 -4.04 -17.96
N LEU A 98 -9.41 -4.00 -16.77
CA LEU A 98 -8.71 -4.20 -15.49
C LEU A 98 -8.24 -5.63 -15.24
N ASN A 99 -8.93 -6.63 -15.80
CA ASN A 99 -8.64 -8.04 -15.52
C ASN A 99 -7.23 -8.46 -15.99
N ASN A 100 -6.76 -7.89 -17.07
CA ASN A 100 -5.44 -8.16 -17.65
C ASN A 100 -4.53 -6.92 -17.65
N GLU A 101 -5.01 -5.80 -17.08
CA GLU A 101 -4.28 -4.52 -17.02
C GLU A 101 -3.87 -3.98 -18.41
N SER A 102 -4.49 -4.50 -19.49
CA SER A 102 -4.08 -4.17 -20.87
C SER A 102 -4.41 -2.74 -21.27
N LEU A 103 -5.50 -2.20 -20.71
CA LEU A 103 -5.94 -0.83 -20.96
C LEU A 103 -6.56 -0.24 -19.69
N ILE A 104 -5.95 0.79 -19.14
CA ILE A 104 -6.48 1.54 -18.01
C ILE A 104 -6.71 2.99 -18.46
N ILE A 105 -7.92 3.50 -18.26
CA ILE A 105 -8.28 4.87 -18.63
C ILE A 105 -8.70 5.62 -17.37
N LEU A 106 -7.99 6.69 -17.06
CA LEU A 106 -8.23 7.54 -15.89
C LEU A 106 -8.62 8.95 -16.34
N ALA A 107 -9.64 9.49 -15.68
CA ALA A 107 -10.13 10.85 -15.91
C ALA A 107 -10.18 11.64 -14.60
N ALA A 108 -9.91 12.93 -14.65
CA ALA A 108 -10.12 13.87 -13.54
C ALA A 108 -10.27 15.29 -14.11
N HIS A 109 -10.77 16.19 -13.27
CA HIS A 109 -10.87 17.60 -13.64
C HIS A 109 -9.52 18.28 -13.80
N SER A 110 -9.47 19.27 -14.70
CA SER A 110 -8.46 20.33 -14.78
C SER A 110 -9.10 21.66 -14.36
N GLY A 111 -8.28 22.65 -14.03
CA GLY A 111 -8.73 23.99 -13.64
C GLY A 111 -8.17 24.43 -12.28
N ASN A 112 -8.77 25.46 -11.68
CA ASN A 112 -8.23 26.11 -10.48
C ASN A 112 -8.84 25.58 -9.16
N GLY A 113 -9.64 24.54 -9.20
CA GLY A 113 -10.30 23.95 -8.03
C GLY A 113 -9.39 23.00 -7.26
N LYS A 114 -9.68 22.78 -5.97
CA LYS A 114 -8.95 21.79 -5.14
C LYS A 114 -9.09 20.35 -5.66
N LEU A 115 -10.16 20.05 -6.39
CA LEU A 115 -10.45 18.73 -6.96
C LEU A 115 -9.98 18.60 -8.42
N ALA A 116 -9.23 19.59 -8.93
CA ALA A 116 -8.64 19.56 -10.27
C ALA A 116 -7.34 18.76 -10.28
N TYR A 117 -7.43 17.47 -9.98
CA TYR A 117 -6.28 16.57 -9.84
C TYR A 117 -5.39 16.52 -11.11
N PHE A 118 -6.00 16.64 -12.28
CA PHE A 118 -5.29 16.63 -13.54
C PHE A 118 -4.97 18.04 -14.08
N ASN A 119 -4.99 19.04 -13.19
CA ASN A 119 -4.70 20.41 -13.58
C ASN A 119 -3.31 20.60 -14.22
N ARG A 120 -2.33 19.79 -13.85
CA ARG A 120 -0.95 19.93 -14.33
C ARG A 120 -0.52 18.86 -15.34
N LEU A 121 -1.47 18.10 -15.92
CA LEU A 121 -1.15 17.08 -16.93
C LEU A 121 -0.51 17.68 -18.19
N ASP A 122 -0.84 18.90 -18.53
CA ASP A 122 -0.25 19.64 -19.67
C ASP A 122 1.26 19.94 -19.50
N GLU A 123 1.81 19.79 -18.28
CA GLU A 123 3.25 19.92 -18.02
C GLU A 123 4.04 18.64 -18.39
N LEU A 124 3.37 17.53 -18.60
CA LEU A 124 4.00 16.28 -19.00
C LEU A 124 4.57 16.37 -20.41
N LYS A 125 5.61 15.57 -20.65
CA LYS A 125 6.29 15.46 -21.95
C LYS A 125 6.53 14.00 -22.28
N GLU A 126 6.76 13.70 -23.53
CA GLU A 126 7.19 12.36 -23.95
C GLU A 126 8.38 11.91 -23.10
N ASN A 127 8.36 10.62 -22.75
CA ASN A 127 9.31 9.93 -21.89
C ASN A 127 9.19 10.22 -20.39
N ASP A 128 8.31 11.09 -19.91
CA ASP A 128 8.01 11.20 -18.49
C ASP A 128 7.45 9.89 -17.95
N LYS A 129 7.71 9.60 -16.69
CA LYS A 129 7.29 8.37 -16.02
C LYS A 129 6.05 8.59 -15.17
N ILE A 130 5.17 7.59 -15.19
CA ILE A 130 3.96 7.51 -14.40
C ILE A 130 3.95 6.16 -13.72
N ARG A 131 3.64 6.12 -12.42
CA ARG A 131 3.52 4.89 -11.65
C ARG A 131 2.08 4.66 -11.24
N LEU A 132 1.66 3.42 -11.36
CA LEU A 132 0.35 2.95 -10.91
C LEU A 132 0.57 1.72 -10.03
N SER A 133 0.27 1.85 -8.74
CA SER A 133 0.28 0.73 -7.80
C SER A 133 -1.10 0.10 -7.78
N ILE A 134 -1.22 -1.13 -8.26
CA ILE A 134 -2.47 -1.90 -8.33
C ILE A 134 -2.20 -3.37 -7.97
N ASN A 135 -3.08 -4.02 -7.21
CA ASN A 135 -2.95 -5.43 -6.84
C ASN A 135 -1.58 -5.77 -6.20
N ASN A 136 -1.05 -4.88 -5.34
CA ASN A 136 0.28 -5.01 -4.72
C ASN A 136 1.46 -5.06 -5.72
N LYS A 137 1.24 -4.61 -6.96
CA LYS A 137 2.26 -4.45 -7.99
C LYS A 137 2.44 -2.98 -8.31
N GLU A 138 3.65 -2.57 -8.60
CA GLU A 138 3.92 -1.26 -9.17
C GLU A 138 4.12 -1.40 -10.68
N LEU A 139 3.23 -0.80 -11.45
CA LEU A 139 3.31 -0.70 -12.91
C LEU A 139 3.91 0.65 -13.27
N VAL A 140 4.93 0.63 -14.10
CA VAL A 140 5.60 1.86 -14.56
C VAL A 140 5.28 2.08 -16.04
N TYR A 141 4.76 3.26 -16.33
CA TYR A 141 4.42 3.70 -17.67
C TYR A 141 5.30 4.87 -18.09
N LYS A 142 5.46 5.01 -19.40
CA LYS A 142 6.16 6.13 -20.03
C LYS A 142 5.22 6.85 -20.99
N VAL A 143 5.17 8.18 -20.91
CA VAL A 143 4.42 9.01 -21.85
C VAL A 143 4.94 8.78 -23.28
N LYS A 144 4.04 8.43 -24.19
CA LYS A 144 4.33 8.18 -25.62
C LYS A 144 3.75 9.23 -26.53
N LYS A 145 2.54 9.71 -26.23
CA LYS A 145 1.88 10.71 -27.06
C LYS A 145 1.01 11.60 -26.18
N ILE A 146 0.95 12.86 -26.50
CA ILE A 146 0.08 13.86 -25.89
C ILE A 146 -0.65 14.55 -27.03
N GLU A 147 -1.97 14.60 -26.96
CA GLU A 147 -2.77 15.28 -27.96
C GLU A 147 -4.05 15.89 -27.39
N GLU A 148 -4.59 16.85 -28.07
CA GLU A 148 -5.94 17.38 -27.82
C GLU A 148 -6.92 16.75 -28.80
N GLN A 149 -8.04 16.25 -28.29
CA GLN A 149 -9.15 15.70 -29.06
C GLN A 149 -10.41 16.53 -28.82
N ASP A 150 -11.35 16.49 -29.75
CA ASP A 150 -12.64 17.13 -29.55
C ASP A 150 -13.42 16.50 -28.40
N LYS A 151 -14.04 17.32 -27.55
CA LYS A 151 -14.78 16.87 -26.37
C LYS A 151 -16.16 16.35 -26.79
N THR A 152 -16.20 15.18 -27.39
CA THR A 152 -17.41 14.51 -27.86
C THR A 152 -18.03 13.56 -26.83
N GLY A 153 -17.45 13.48 -25.64
CA GLY A 153 -17.78 12.45 -24.61
C GLY A 153 -17.16 11.08 -24.92
N LYS A 154 -16.28 11.00 -25.90
CA LYS A 154 -15.50 9.79 -26.27
C LYS A 154 -14.04 10.13 -26.35
N ILE A 155 -13.20 9.13 -26.10
CA ILE A 155 -11.75 9.20 -26.31
C ILE A 155 -11.44 8.29 -27.49
N GLU A 156 -10.70 8.81 -28.47
CA GLU A 156 -10.12 7.96 -29.51
C GLU A 156 -8.96 7.15 -28.92
N ILE A 157 -9.13 5.84 -28.90
CA ILE A 157 -8.13 4.94 -28.33
C ILE A 157 -7.25 4.41 -29.46
N ILE A 158 -5.96 4.72 -29.40
CA ILE A 158 -4.99 4.13 -30.32
C ILE A 158 -4.72 2.71 -29.82
N LYS A 159 -5.21 1.71 -30.57
CA LYS A 159 -4.97 0.30 -30.24
C LYS A 159 -3.47 0.00 -30.26
N SER A 160 -2.99 -0.62 -29.21
CA SER A 160 -1.64 -1.14 -29.06
C SER A 160 -1.70 -2.60 -28.65
N SER A 161 -0.68 -3.37 -29.04
CA SER A 161 -0.47 -4.72 -28.48
C SER A 161 0.14 -4.71 -27.09
N GLU A 162 0.52 -3.54 -26.61
CA GLU A 162 1.18 -3.36 -25.31
C GLU A 162 0.22 -2.74 -24.30
N GLU A 163 0.45 -3.01 -23.02
CA GLU A 163 -0.34 -2.47 -21.91
C GLU A 163 -0.28 -0.94 -21.89
N GLN A 164 -1.45 -0.30 -21.83
CA GLN A 164 -1.61 1.14 -21.92
C GLN A 164 -2.29 1.73 -20.69
N LEU A 165 -1.81 2.90 -20.27
CA LEU A 165 -2.48 3.80 -19.36
C LEU A 165 -2.83 5.09 -20.09
N ILE A 166 -4.12 5.43 -20.18
CA ILE A 166 -4.58 6.68 -20.80
C ILE A 166 -5.04 7.62 -19.68
N LEU A 167 -4.51 8.85 -19.67
CA LEU A 167 -4.98 9.90 -18.79
C LEU A 167 -5.72 10.96 -19.62
N THR A 168 -6.88 11.41 -19.13
CA THR A 168 -7.67 12.44 -19.83
C THR A 168 -8.23 13.48 -18.88
N THR A 169 -8.29 14.71 -19.37
CA THR A 169 -8.88 15.86 -18.69
C THR A 169 -9.38 16.89 -19.70
N CYS A 170 -10.12 17.91 -19.25
CA CYS A 170 -10.46 19.03 -20.11
C CYS A 170 -9.19 19.81 -20.51
N SER A 171 -9.13 20.28 -21.76
CA SER A 171 -8.06 21.20 -22.18
C SER A 171 -8.22 22.54 -21.44
N LYS A 172 -7.08 23.11 -21.05
CA LYS A 172 -7.03 24.47 -20.48
C LYS A 172 -7.10 25.56 -21.55
N ASN A 173 -6.68 25.21 -22.77
CA ASN A 173 -6.56 26.17 -23.88
C ASN A 173 -7.84 26.30 -24.67
N ASP A 174 -8.63 25.24 -24.74
CA ASP A 174 -9.86 25.17 -25.51
C ASP A 174 -10.91 24.33 -24.77
N SER A 175 -12.00 24.97 -24.35
CA SER A 175 -13.10 24.32 -23.61
C SER A 175 -13.87 23.27 -24.44
N SER A 176 -13.75 23.31 -25.78
CA SER A 176 -14.31 22.30 -26.68
C SER A 176 -13.47 21.05 -26.81
N LYS A 177 -12.25 21.06 -26.23
CA LYS A 177 -11.29 19.98 -26.32
C LYS A 177 -10.99 19.32 -24.98
N GLN A 178 -10.49 18.10 -25.08
CA GLN A 178 -9.92 17.33 -23.98
C GLN A 178 -8.46 17.00 -24.29
N LEU A 179 -7.62 17.04 -23.24
CA LEU A 179 -6.24 16.58 -23.30
C LEU A 179 -6.23 15.07 -23.07
N VAL A 180 -5.55 14.33 -23.93
CA VAL A 180 -5.37 12.88 -23.84
C VAL A 180 -3.90 12.54 -23.86
N ILE A 181 -3.45 11.77 -22.87
CA ILE A 181 -2.06 11.33 -22.73
C ILE A 181 -2.01 9.82 -22.78
N TYR A 182 -1.34 9.30 -23.79
CA TYR A 182 -1.13 7.89 -23.99
C TYR A 182 0.20 7.46 -23.38
N ASN A 183 0.14 6.51 -22.49
CA ASN A 183 1.30 5.99 -21.79
C ASN A 183 1.41 4.49 -22.03
N GLN A 184 2.61 4.02 -22.22
CA GLN A 184 2.94 2.63 -22.47
C GLN A 184 3.73 2.06 -21.30
N LYS A 185 3.40 0.85 -20.89
CA LYS A 185 4.12 0.13 -19.83
C LYS A 185 5.57 -0.14 -20.26
N ILE A 186 6.53 -0.07 -19.31
CA ILE A 186 7.96 -0.29 -19.50
C ILE A 186 8.50 -1.31 -18.50
#